data_ee6c6c0868dbd3b55c429619ed5f389f
#
_entry.id   ee6c6c0868dbd3b55c429619ed5f389f
#
_cell.length_a   1.000
_cell.length_b   1.000
_cell.length_c   1.000
_cell.angle_alpha   90.00
_cell.angle_beta   90.00
_cell.angle_gamma   90.00
#
_symmetry.space_group_name_H-M   'P 1'
#
loop_
_entity.id
_entity.type
_entity.pdbx_description
1 polymer ?
#
loop_
_entity_poly.entity_id
_entity_poly.type
_entity_poly.pdbx_seq_one_letter_code
_entity_poly.pdbx_strand_id
1 'polypeptide(L)'
;MNGGYGMQFDVLREFACHDNAEVVRLNAYVAYDTARAEADPNYAEGQRNFHSSLRDFGYKVIQKDVKRYTDAEGTAIAKANSDLDMAVDMLLQSEKLDRVLMLTGDGDFVQVVRALQNRGCRVELVAFENVSSELRREVDMFIPGWLIPNLLPIRGAPRGAPAWGEIGSRVRGVCYYHKDVEGYGFMRFLDRVDADLWISDTRRKDSPYKTAYFHDSYLLDHLEPGEIPNRDIIFEFDLHRSLRNDGLEARNIKVVARL
;
A
#
# COMPACT_ATOMS: atom_id res chain seq x y z
N MET A 1 -6.46 9.16 -9.44
CA MET A 1 -5.05 8.77 -9.20
C MET A 1 -4.24 9.30 -10.37
N ASN A 2 -3.58 10.41 -10.18
CA ASN A 2 -2.69 10.98 -11.21
C ASN A 2 -1.36 10.24 -11.14
N GLY A 3 -1.08 9.40 -12.14
CA GLY A 3 0.26 8.88 -12.32
C GLY A 3 0.44 7.37 -12.40
N GLY A 4 -0.61 6.57 -12.53
CA GLY A 4 -0.52 5.22 -13.12
C GLY A 4 0.60 4.32 -12.60
N TYR A 5 0.79 4.18 -11.31
CA TYR A 5 1.37 2.97 -10.78
C TYR A 5 0.28 1.90 -10.91
N GLY A 6 0.41 1.01 -11.89
CA GLY A 6 -0.51 -0.12 -12.00
C GLY A 6 -0.32 -1.02 -10.79
N MET A 7 -1.25 -1.00 -9.81
CA MET A 7 -1.20 -1.92 -8.69
C MET A 7 -1.32 -3.36 -9.19
N GLN A 8 -0.48 -4.25 -8.68
CA GLN A 8 -0.50 -5.67 -8.99
C GLN A 8 -1.49 -6.38 -8.06
N PHE A 9 -2.67 -6.71 -8.59
CA PHE A 9 -3.77 -7.29 -7.81
C PHE A 9 -3.53 -8.75 -7.42
N ASP A 10 -2.73 -9.47 -8.19
CA ASP A 10 -2.21 -10.80 -7.84
C ASP A 10 -1.30 -10.72 -6.60
N VAL A 11 -0.37 -9.77 -6.57
CA VAL A 11 0.49 -9.51 -5.40
C VAL A 11 -0.33 -9.10 -4.18
N LEU A 12 -1.36 -8.25 -4.35
CA LEU A 12 -2.27 -7.88 -3.26
C LEU A 12 -3.02 -9.11 -2.73
N ARG A 13 -3.46 -10.02 -3.59
CA ARG A 13 -4.07 -11.28 -3.19
C ARG A 13 -3.10 -12.17 -2.40
N GLU A 14 -1.87 -12.32 -2.88
CA GLU A 14 -0.83 -13.07 -2.16
C GLU A 14 -0.53 -12.46 -0.80
N PHE A 15 -0.46 -11.13 -0.73
CA PHE A 15 -0.33 -10.43 0.54
C PHE A 15 -1.51 -10.70 1.49
N ALA A 16 -2.74 -10.70 0.99
CA ALA A 16 -3.92 -11.02 1.79
C ALA A 16 -3.91 -12.46 2.35
N CYS A 17 -3.17 -13.39 1.69
CA CYS A 17 -3.01 -14.77 2.11
C CYS A 17 -1.81 -15.00 3.06
N HIS A 18 -1.10 -13.95 3.49
CA HIS A 18 0.02 -14.14 4.41
C HIS A 18 -0.44 -14.81 5.71
N ASP A 19 0.49 -15.44 6.42
CA ASP A 19 0.21 -16.20 7.65
C ASP A 19 -0.74 -17.39 7.44
N ASN A 20 -0.62 -18.07 6.28
CA ASN A 20 -1.48 -19.19 5.89
C ASN A 20 -2.98 -18.90 5.94
N ALA A 21 -3.37 -17.64 5.76
CA ALA A 21 -4.77 -17.28 5.73
C ALA A 21 -5.44 -17.80 4.47
N GLU A 22 -6.63 -18.37 4.63
CA GLU A 22 -7.50 -18.74 3.53
C GLU A 22 -8.43 -17.55 3.18
N VAL A 23 -8.37 -17.14 1.91
CA VAL A 23 -9.22 -16.06 1.43
C VAL A 23 -10.64 -16.57 1.19
N VAL A 24 -11.58 -16.12 2.01
CA VAL A 24 -13.00 -16.41 1.82
C VAL A 24 -13.56 -15.59 0.67
N ARG A 25 -13.17 -14.30 0.56
CA ARG A 25 -13.66 -13.40 -0.47
C ARG A 25 -12.73 -12.22 -0.70
N LEU A 26 -12.54 -11.88 -1.97
CA LEU A 26 -11.85 -10.66 -2.42
C LEU A 26 -12.88 -9.77 -3.11
N ASN A 27 -13.20 -8.62 -2.54
CA ASN A 27 -14.14 -7.67 -3.11
C ASN A 27 -13.39 -6.46 -3.67
N ALA A 28 -13.68 -6.09 -4.92
CA ALA A 28 -13.21 -4.86 -5.53
C ALA A 28 -14.40 -3.94 -5.83
N TYR A 29 -14.50 -2.84 -5.12
CA TYR A 29 -15.53 -1.81 -5.32
C TYR A 29 -15.01 -0.81 -6.34
N VAL A 30 -15.64 -0.77 -7.50
CA VAL A 30 -15.16 0.03 -8.63
C VAL A 30 -16.22 1.03 -9.10
N ALA A 31 -15.80 2.27 -9.27
CA ALA A 31 -16.65 3.28 -9.87
C ALA A 31 -16.69 3.08 -11.39
N TYR A 32 -17.87 3.14 -11.97
CA TYR A 32 -18.09 3.05 -13.40
C TYR A 32 -18.93 4.24 -13.88
N ASP A 33 -18.43 4.95 -14.87
CA ASP A 33 -19.13 6.09 -15.47
C ASP A 33 -19.84 5.64 -16.76
N THR A 34 -21.11 5.28 -16.63
CA THR A 34 -21.94 4.80 -17.75
C THR A 34 -22.03 5.82 -18.86
N ALA A 35 -22.25 7.09 -18.56
CA ALA A 35 -22.36 8.13 -19.59
C ALA A 35 -21.03 8.33 -20.35
N ARG A 36 -19.89 8.24 -19.65
CA ARG A 36 -18.58 8.27 -20.28
C ARG A 36 -18.35 7.01 -21.16
N ALA A 37 -18.76 5.86 -20.68
CA ALA A 37 -18.60 4.61 -21.43
C ALA A 37 -19.43 4.56 -22.71
N GLU A 38 -20.59 5.22 -22.72
CA GLU A 38 -21.43 5.40 -23.93
C GLU A 38 -20.77 6.37 -24.93
N ALA A 39 -20.10 7.41 -24.44
CA ALA A 39 -19.47 8.43 -25.26
C ALA A 39 -18.03 8.07 -25.72
N ASP A 40 -17.31 7.21 -24.98
CA ASP A 40 -15.91 6.85 -25.20
C ASP A 40 -15.72 5.32 -25.20
N PRO A 41 -15.70 4.69 -26.39
CA PRO A 41 -15.49 3.25 -26.53
C PRO A 41 -14.16 2.76 -25.93
N ASN A 42 -13.09 3.58 -25.96
CA ASN A 42 -11.79 3.20 -25.39
C ASN A 42 -11.85 3.13 -23.85
N TYR A 43 -12.58 4.06 -23.23
CA TYR A 43 -12.83 4.00 -21.78
C TYR A 43 -13.65 2.73 -21.45
N ALA A 44 -14.72 2.46 -22.20
CA ALA A 44 -15.55 1.28 -21.98
C ALA A 44 -14.76 -0.04 -22.11
N GLU A 45 -13.90 -0.13 -23.14
CA GLU A 45 -13.02 -1.29 -23.33
C GLU A 45 -11.99 -1.42 -22.21
N GLY A 46 -11.32 -0.32 -21.84
CA GLY A 46 -10.37 -0.30 -20.74
C GLY A 46 -10.98 -0.77 -19.41
N GLN A 47 -12.22 -0.33 -19.12
CA GLN A 47 -12.94 -0.78 -17.91
C GLN A 47 -13.31 -2.28 -17.99
N ARG A 48 -13.76 -2.76 -19.13
CA ARG A 48 -14.05 -4.21 -19.31
C ARG A 48 -12.80 -5.06 -19.09
N ASN A 49 -11.67 -4.66 -19.67
CA ASN A 49 -10.40 -5.36 -19.54
C ASN A 49 -9.91 -5.35 -18.08
N PHE A 50 -10.02 -4.21 -17.40
CA PHE A 50 -9.68 -4.09 -15.98
C PHE A 50 -10.56 -4.99 -15.10
N HIS A 51 -11.89 -4.97 -15.31
CA HIS A 51 -12.81 -5.83 -14.55
C HIS A 51 -12.57 -7.33 -14.84
N SER A 52 -12.24 -7.70 -16.08
CA SER A 52 -11.87 -9.06 -16.43
C SER A 52 -10.61 -9.50 -15.68
N SER A 53 -9.56 -8.69 -15.73
CA SER A 53 -8.31 -8.95 -15.02
C SER A 53 -8.52 -9.13 -13.51
N LEU A 54 -9.35 -8.30 -12.87
CA LEU A 54 -9.68 -8.48 -11.46
C LEU A 54 -10.35 -9.84 -11.20
N ARG A 55 -11.30 -10.25 -12.07
CA ARG A 55 -11.97 -11.56 -11.93
C ARG A 55 -11.01 -12.73 -12.14
N ASP A 56 -10.06 -12.59 -13.06
CA ASP A 56 -9.03 -13.61 -13.31
C ASP A 56 -8.14 -13.83 -12.08
N PHE A 57 -7.90 -12.77 -11.29
CA PHE A 57 -7.22 -12.86 -9.99
C PHE A 57 -8.14 -13.29 -8.83
N GLY A 58 -9.41 -13.59 -9.10
CA GLY A 58 -10.37 -14.09 -8.11
C GLY A 58 -11.13 -13.02 -7.35
N TYR A 59 -11.09 -11.76 -7.78
CA TYR A 59 -11.88 -10.70 -7.16
C TYR A 59 -13.33 -10.72 -7.63
N LYS A 60 -14.27 -10.54 -6.69
CA LYS A 60 -15.64 -10.15 -7.00
C LYS A 60 -15.65 -8.65 -7.30
N VAL A 61 -15.96 -8.28 -8.54
CA VAL A 61 -16.08 -6.88 -8.95
C VAL A 61 -17.49 -6.39 -8.61
N ILE A 62 -17.55 -5.39 -7.75
CA ILE A 62 -18.79 -4.70 -7.33
C ILE A 62 -18.77 -3.33 -7.98
N GLN A 63 -19.50 -3.19 -9.07
CA GLN A 63 -19.56 -1.97 -9.85
C GLN A 63 -20.60 -1.00 -9.26
N LYS A 64 -20.22 0.26 -9.14
CA LYS A 64 -21.08 1.37 -8.72
C LYS A 64 -21.11 2.43 -9.80
N ASP A 65 -22.31 2.77 -10.27
CA ASP A 65 -22.45 3.83 -11.25
C ASP A 65 -22.17 5.21 -10.65
N VAL A 66 -21.40 6.00 -11.39
CA VAL A 66 -21.12 7.39 -11.04
C VAL A 66 -22.39 8.21 -11.21
N LYS A 67 -22.90 8.76 -10.12
CA LYS A 67 -24.01 9.71 -10.14
C LYS A 67 -23.47 11.14 -10.21
N ARG A 68 -24.07 11.94 -11.09
CA ARG A 68 -23.74 13.35 -11.23
C ARG A 68 -24.84 14.19 -10.59
N TYR A 69 -24.43 15.13 -9.75
CA TYR A 69 -25.29 16.10 -9.10
C TYR A 69 -24.76 17.50 -9.40
N THR A 70 -25.64 18.46 -9.44
CA THR A 70 -25.27 19.86 -9.42
C THR A 70 -25.52 20.37 -8.01
N ASP A 71 -24.51 20.94 -7.36
CA ASP A 71 -24.67 21.54 -6.04
C ASP A 71 -25.47 22.87 -6.11
N ALA A 72 -25.69 23.48 -4.96
CA ALA A 72 -26.43 24.75 -4.85
C ALA A 72 -25.70 25.92 -5.54
N GLU A 73 -24.38 25.77 -5.76
CA GLU A 73 -23.52 26.76 -6.41
C GLU A 73 -23.36 26.52 -7.92
N GLY A 74 -24.03 25.49 -8.48
CA GLY A 74 -24.00 25.15 -9.90
C GLY A 74 -22.80 24.29 -10.34
N THR A 75 -21.99 23.78 -9.38
CA THR A 75 -20.85 22.94 -9.66
C THR A 75 -21.29 21.48 -9.87
N ALA A 76 -20.85 20.87 -10.96
CA ALA A 76 -21.13 19.44 -11.22
C ALA A 76 -20.25 18.55 -10.33
N ILE A 77 -20.86 17.81 -9.42
CA ILE A 77 -20.21 16.82 -8.57
C ILE A 77 -20.51 15.41 -9.12
N ALA A 78 -19.45 14.62 -9.32
CA ALA A 78 -19.57 13.21 -9.69
C ALA A 78 -19.17 12.35 -8.49
N LYS A 79 -20.08 11.50 -8.00
CA LYS A 79 -19.84 10.63 -6.84
C LYS A 79 -20.32 9.20 -7.13
N ALA A 80 -19.45 8.23 -6.86
CA ALA A 80 -19.84 6.82 -6.74
C ALA A 80 -19.73 6.44 -5.26
N ASN A 81 -20.87 6.24 -4.60
CA ASN A 81 -20.90 5.94 -3.17
C ASN A 81 -20.78 4.41 -2.98
N SER A 82 -19.56 3.90 -2.95
CA SER A 82 -19.25 2.50 -2.68
C SER A 82 -18.95 2.21 -1.20
N ASP A 83 -18.71 3.26 -0.41
CA ASP A 83 -18.25 3.14 0.97
C ASP A 83 -19.32 2.47 1.86
N LEU A 84 -20.59 2.84 1.67
CA LEU A 84 -21.69 2.20 2.37
C LEU A 84 -21.83 0.72 2.02
N ASP A 85 -21.69 0.35 0.73
CA ASP A 85 -21.77 -1.06 0.32
C ASP A 85 -20.61 -1.84 0.90
N MET A 86 -19.40 -1.28 0.87
CA MET A 86 -18.21 -1.87 1.46
C MET A 86 -18.39 -2.08 2.97
N ALA A 87 -18.92 -1.08 3.70
CA ALA A 87 -19.18 -1.16 5.13
C ALA A 87 -20.20 -2.25 5.46
N VAL A 88 -21.31 -2.29 4.72
CA VAL A 88 -22.39 -3.28 4.91
C VAL A 88 -21.86 -4.69 4.62
N ASP A 89 -21.16 -4.88 3.51
CA ASP A 89 -20.59 -6.18 3.13
C ASP A 89 -19.60 -6.71 4.18
N MET A 90 -18.73 -5.85 4.71
CA MET A 90 -17.79 -6.22 5.77
C MET A 90 -18.53 -6.65 7.04
N LEU A 91 -19.52 -5.89 7.47
CA LEU A 91 -20.28 -6.20 8.68
C LEU A 91 -21.10 -7.49 8.53
N LEU A 92 -21.75 -7.73 7.39
CA LEU A 92 -22.55 -8.93 7.15
C LEU A 92 -21.69 -10.19 7.03
N GLN A 93 -20.47 -10.08 6.47
CA GLN A 93 -19.59 -11.22 6.23
C GLN A 93 -18.73 -11.55 7.45
N SER A 94 -18.53 -10.62 8.39
CA SER A 94 -17.59 -10.74 9.52
C SER A 94 -17.89 -11.89 10.49
N GLU A 95 -19.11 -12.43 10.53
CA GLU A 95 -19.46 -13.52 11.45
C GLU A 95 -18.64 -14.82 11.28
N LYS A 96 -17.99 -14.96 10.12
CA LYS A 96 -17.21 -16.16 9.76
C LYS A 96 -15.77 -15.82 9.39
N LEU A 97 -15.30 -14.64 9.78
CA LEU A 97 -13.97 -14.16 9.43
C LEU A 97 -13.14 -13.93 10.69
N ASP A 98 -11.92 -14.43 10.71
CA ASP A 98 -10.95 -14.12 11.75
C ASP A 98 -10.21 -12.81 11.43
N ARG A 99 -10.07 -12.49 10.12
CA ARG A 99 -9.33 -11.33 9.64
C ARG A 99 -10.03 -10.63 8.48
N VAL A 100 -10.00 -9.30 8.52
CA VAL A 100 -10.45 -8.42 7.43
C VAL A 100 -9.31 -7.52 7.01
N LEU A 101 -8.88 -7.61 5.75
CA LEU A 101 -7.92 -6.69 5.15
C LEU A 101 -8.66 -5.63 4.35
N MET A 102 -8.50 -4.38 4.74
CA MET A 102 -9.09 -3.21 4.07
C MET A 102 -8.05 -2.49 3.23
N LEU A 103 -8.45 -2.04 2.04
CA LEU A 103 -7.64 -1.16 1.19
C LEU A 103 -8.38 0.17 1.01
N THR A 104 -8.19 1.08 1.94
CA THR A 104 -8.82 2.42 1.96
C THR A 104 -7.98 3.41 2.76
N GLY A 105 -8.17 4.71 2.54
CA GLY A 105 -7.61 5.77 3.39
C GLY A 105 -8.68 6.53 4.16
N ASP A 106 -9.97 6.19 3.97
CA ASP A 106 -11.10 6.97 4.42
C ASP A 106 -11.39 6.76 5.91
N GLY A 107 -11.37 7.87 6.67
CA GLY A 107 -11.68 7.90 8.09
C GLY A 107 -13.12 7.51 8.46
N ASP A 108 -14.06 7.58 7.53
CA ASP A 108 -15.45 7.19 7.77
C ASP A 108 -15.58 5.69 8.14
N PHE A 109 -14.56 4.88 7.81
CA PHE A 109 -14.51 3.47 8.19
C PHE A 109 -14.13 3.19 9.66
N VAL A 110 -13.75 4.18 10.46
CA VAL A 110 -13.36 3.98 11.87
C VAL A 110 -14.42 3.22 12.66
N GLN A 111 -15.70 3.59 12.51
CA GLN A 111 -16.80 2.89 13.21
C GLN A 111 -17.01 1.45 12.73
N VAL A 112 -16.74 1.19 11.45
CA VAL A 112 -16.78 -0.17 10.88
C VAL A 112 -15.66 -1.02 11.46
N VAL A 113 -14.44 -0.48 11.58
CA VAL A 113 -13.30 -1.14 12.22
C VAL A 113 -13.64 -1.55 13.65
N ARG A 114 -14.17 -0.62 14.47
CA ARG A 114 -14.59 -0.91 15.85
C ARG A 114 -15.66 -2.02 15.92
N ALA A 115 -16.61 -1.99 15.01
CA ALA A 115 -17.66 -3.01 14.95
C ALA A 115 -17.10 -4.39 14.58
N LEU A 116 -16.13 -4.46 13.67
CA LEU A 116 -15.45 -5.70 13.29
C LEU A 116 -14.62 -6.26 14.45
N GLN A 117 -13.82 -5.40 15.11
CA GLN A 117 -13.02 -5.77 16.29
C GLN A 117 -13.90 -6.27 17.44
N ASN A 118 -15.05 -5.64 17.69
CA ASN A 118 -16.04 -6.09 18.68
C ASN A 118 -16.65 -7.47 18.37
N ARG A 119 -16.59 -7.90 17.10
CA ARG A 119 -16.99 -9.25 16.67
C ARG A 119 -15.83 -10.26 16.69
N GLY A 120 -14.64 -9.83 17.15
CA GLY A 120 -13.45 -10.68 17.24
C GLY A 120 -12.61 -10.75 15.97
N CYS A 121 -12.93 -9.96 14.94
CA CYS A 121 -12.11 -9.91 13.73
C CYS A 121 -10.85 -9.07 13.97
N ARG A 122 -9.70 -9.56 13.54
CA ARG A 122 -8.51 -8.74 13.34
C ARG A 122 -8.68 -7.86 12.11
N VAL A 123 -8.49 -6.56 12.23
CA VAL A 123 -8.63 -5.61 11.12
C VAL A 123 -7.27 -5.06 10.70
N GLU A 124 -6.89 -5.31 9.47
CA GLU A 124 -5.65 -4.85 8.86
C GLU A 124 -5.94 -3.82 7.77
N LEU A 125 -5.10 -2.83 7.66
CA LEU A 125 -5.25 -1.73 6.71
C LEU A 125 -4.03 -1.63 5.80
N VAL A 126 -4.26 -1.62 4.51
CA VAL A 126 -3.31 -1.18 3.50
C VAL A 126 -3.80 0.15 2.92
N ALA A 127 -2.97 1.16 2.92
CA ALA A 127 -3.27 2.42 2.25
C ALA A 127 -1.99 3.02 1.65
N PHE A 128 -2.17 4.02 0.76
CA PHE A 128 -1.05 4.68 0.08
C PHE A 128 -0.86 6.09 0.59
N GLU A 129 -1.62 7.06 0.11
CA GLU A 129 -1.59 8.46 0.49
C GLU A 129 -2.93 8.90 1.07
N ASN A 130 -2.95 10.03 1.76
CA ASN A 130 -4.17 10.63 2.31
C ASN A 130 -4.96 9.68 3.23
N VAL A 131 -4.24 8.90 4.03
CA VAL A 131 -4.87 8.00 4.99
C VAL A 131 -5.20 8.75 6.29
N SER A 132 -6.44 8.57 6.77
CA SER A 132 -6.89 9.15 8.04
C SER A 132 -6.01 8.69 9.19
N SER A 133 -5.48 9.64 9.97
CA SER A 133 -4.67 9.34 11.15
C SER A 133 -5.48 8.63 12.24
N GLU A 134 -6.79 8.84 12.31
CA GLU A 134 -7.68 8.13 13.22
C GLU A 134 -7.83 6.66 12.78
N LEU A 135 -8.08 6.41 11.48
CA LEU A 135 -8.18 5.07 10.94
C LEU A 135 -6.89 4.27 11.15
N ARG A 136 -5.71 4.89 10.91
CA ARG A 136 -4.40 4.25 11.15
C ARG A 136 -4.18 3.81 12.60
N ARG A 137 -4.72 4.56 13.56
CA ARG A 137 -4.60 4.23 15.00
C ARG A 137 -5.60 3.20 15.48
N GLU A 138 -6.72 3.09 14.79
CA GLU A 138 -7.81 2.20 15.19
C GLU A 138 -7.59 0.76 14.76
N VAL A 139 -6.97 0.53 13.60
CA VAL A 139 -6.74 -0.82 13.06
C VAL A 139 -5.69 -1.59 13.86
N ASP A 140 -5.77 -2.91 13.87
CA ASP A 140 -4.81 -3.79 14.54
C ASP A 140 -3.43 -3.78 13.87
N MET A 141 -3.39 -3.55 12.55
CA MET A 141 -2.15 -3.40 11.79
C MET A 141 -2.35 -2.46 10.60
N PHE A 142 -1.41 -1.52 10.43
CA PHE A 142 -1.33 -0.66 9.26
C PHE A 142 -0.04 -0.92 8.49
N ILE A 143 -0.15 -1.17 7.18
CA ILE A 143 0.98 -1.32 6.29
C ILE A 143 0.82 -0.36 5.11
N PRO A 144 1.76 0.58 4.91
CA PRO A 144 1.79 1.37 3.69
C PRO A 144 1.92 0.46 2.46
N GLY A 145 1.00 0.58 1.50
CA GLY A 145 1.02 -0.24 0.29
C GLY A 145 2.30 -0.07 -0.55
N TRP A 146 2.98 1.08 -0.39
CA TRP A 146 4.28 1.35 -1.00
C TRP A 146 5.37 0.38 -0.55
N LEU A 147 5.29 -0.14 0.69
CA LEU A 147 6.31 -1.00 1.30
C LEU A 147 6.10 -2.48 0.97
N ILE A 148 4.94 -2.87 0.46
CA ILE A 148 4.67 -4.26 0.09
C ILE A 148 5.48 -4.62 -1.17
N PRO A 149 6.36 -5.64 -1.11
CA PRO A 149 7.19 -6.05 -2.23
C PRO A 149 6.37 -6.25 -3.51
N ASN A 150 6.78 -5.61 -4.59
CA ASN A 150 6.18 -5.74 -5.93
C ASN A 150 4.71 -5.32 -6.07
N LEU A 151 4.03 -4.82 -5.03
CA LEU A 151 2.63 -4.37 -5.13
C LEU A 151 2.48 -3.20 -6.10
N LEU A 152 3.40 -2.24 -6.02
CA LEU A 152 3.52 -1.17 -7.01
C LEU A 152 4.84 -1.33 -7.78
N PRO A 153 4.82 -1.40 -9.11
CA PRO A 153 6.04 -1.54 -9.89
C PRO A 153 6.99 -0.36 -9.66
N ILE A 154 8.29 -0.65 -9.68
CA ILE A 154 9.33 0.37 -9.64
C ILE A 154 9.53 0.92 -11.05
N ARG A 155 9.29 2.21 -11.21
CA ARG A 155 9.39 2.87 -12.51
C ARG A 155 10.86 2.94 -12.97
N GLY A 156 11.08 2.58 -14.24
CA GLY A 156 12.42 2.65 -14.83
C GLY A 156 13.34 1.51 -14.41
N ALA A 157 12.86 0.49 -13.71
CA ALA A 157 13.64 -0.71 -13.45
C ALA A 157 14.07 -1.35 -14.80
N PRO A 158 15.36 -1.67 -14.99
CA PRO A 158 15.82 -2.31 -16.22
C PRO A 158 15.23 -3.72 -16.35
N ARG A 159 15.05 -4.19 -17.58
CA ARG A 159 14.68 -5.58 -17.83
C ARG A 159 15.75 -6.52 -17.26
N GLY A 160 15.34 -7.49 -16.43
CA GLY A 160 16.25 -8.41 -15.78
C GLY A 160 16.94 -7.85 -14.53
N ALA A 161 16.40 -6.76 -13.94
CA ALA A 161 16.84 -6.32 -12.62
C ALA A 161 16.72 -7.46 -11.59
N PRO A 162 17.62 -7.51 -10.58
CA PRO A 162 17.51 -8.47 -9.48
C PRO A 162 16.14 -8.38 -8.79
N ALA A 163 15.71 -9.51 -8.21
CA ALA A 163 14.45 -9.56 -7.48
C ALA A 163 14.48 -8.62 -6.26
N TRP A 164 13.31 -8.21 -5.82
CA TRP A 164 13.15 -7.36 -4.63
C TRP A 164 13.92 -7.94 -3.44
N GLY A 165 14.72 -7.09 -2.78
CA GLY A 165 15.53 -7.47 -1.62
C GLY A 165 16.91 -8.07 -1.94
N GLU A 166 17.20 -8.38 -3.19
CA GLU A 166 18.52 -8.83 -3.63
C GLU A 166 19.48 -7.64 -3.84
N ILE A 167 20.78 -7.90 -3.74
CA ILE A 167 21.81 -6.90 -4.05
C ILE A 167 21.69 -6.47 -5.51
N GLY A 168 21.68 -5.15 -5.75
CA GLY A 168 21.45 -4.56 -7.05
C GLY A 168 19.97 -4.31 -7.38
N SER A 169 19.03 -4.78 -6.54
CA SER A 169 17.62 -4.43 -6.68
C SER A 169 17.33 -3.04 -6.15
N ARG A 170 16.21 -2.48 -6.58
CA ARG A 170 15.62 -1.27 -6.03
C ARG A 170 14.43 -1.64 -5.17
N VAL A 171 14.36 -1.08 -3.95
CA VAL A 171 13.31 -1.38 -2.96
C VAL A 171 12.75 -0.10 -2.36
N ARG A 172 11.67 -0.24 -1.58
CA ARG A 172 11.09 0.88 -0.82
C ARG A 172 11.13 0.59 0.67
N GLY A 173 11.40 1.64 1.44
CA GLY A 173 11.49 1.56 2.89
C GLY A 173 11.30 2.90 3.56
N VAL A 174 11.53 2.92 4.87
CA VAL A 174 11.44 4.11 5.71
C VAL A 174 12.74 4.33 6.47
N CYS A 175 13.10 5.58 6.72
CA CYS A 175 14.19 5.90 7.62
C CYS A 175 13.71 5.75 9.07
N TYR A 176 14.28 4.81 9.82
CA TYR A 176 13.90 4.57 11.21
C TYR A 176 14.96 5.05 12.22
N TYR A 177 16.15 5.39 11.75
CA TYR A 177 17.23 5.95 12.55
C TYR A 177 18.10 6.87 11.70
N HIS A 178 18.44 8.04 12.24
CA HIS A 178 19.31 9.01 11.60
C HIS A 178 20.14 9.76 12.66
N LYS A 179 21.36 10.11 12.30
CA LYS A 179 22.27 10.97 13.07
C LYS A 179 22.65 12.17 12.24
N ASP A 180 21.99 13.30 12.48
CA ASP A 180 22.16 14.53 11.70
C ASP A 180 23.60 15.04 11.66
N VAL A 181 24.31 15.00 12.81
CA VAL A 181 25.68 15.54 12.93
C VAL A 181 26.68 14.68 12.14
N GLU A 182 26.52 13.37 12.19
CA GLU A 182 27.42 12.41 11.53
C GLU A 182 26.99 12.13 10.09
N GLY A 183 25.81 12.58 9.66
CA GLY A 183 25.31 12.47 8.29
C GLY A 183 25.06 11.03 7.83
N TYR A 184 24.55 10.15 8.71
CA TYR A 184 24.22 8.79 8.33
C TYR A 184 22.98 8.27 9.03
N GLY A 185 22.37 7.24 8.45
CA GLY A 185 21.22 6.59 9.03
C GLY A 185 21.00 5.17 8.55
N PHE A 186 19.81 4.64 8.89
CA PHE A 186 19.39 3.31 8.52
C PHE A 186 17.98 3.32 7.93
N MET A 187 17.87 2.77 6.74
CA MET A 187 16.60 2.43 6.09
C MET A 187 16.14 1.06 6.54
N ARG A 188 14.84 0.89 6.77
CA ARG A 188 14.20 -0.39 6.98
C ARG A 188 13.22 -0.64 5.85
N PHE A 189 13.27 -1.81 5.24
CA PHE A 189 12.37 -2.24 4.19
C PHE A 189 11.83 -3.64 4.47
N LEU A 190 10.65 -3.94 3.95
CA LEU A 190 10.07 -5.27 4.00
C LEU A 190 10.74 -6.11 2.92
N ASP A 191 11.48 -7.15 3.34
CA ASP A 191 12.22 -8.02 2.43
C ASP A 191 11.32 -9.10 1.81
N ARG A 192 10.43 -9.64 2.63
CA ARG A 192 9.45 -10.65 2.24
C ARG A 192 8.14 -10.48 3.01
N VAL A 193 7.05 -10.96 2.44
CA VAL A 193 5.77 -11.10 3.14
C VAL A 193 5.78 -12.41 3.90
N ASP A 194 5.57 -12.35 5.21
CA ASP A 194 5.62 -13.50 6.12
C ASP A 194 4.55 -13.34 7.21
N ALA A 195 4.33 -14.36 8.02
CA ALA A 195 3.39 -14.35 9.15
C ALA A 195 3.66 -13.20 10.14
N ASP A 196 4.94 -12.94 10.38
CA ASP A 196 5.40 -12.09 11.46
C ASP A 196 5.64 -10.63 11.03
N LEU A 197 4.74 -10.04 10.23
CA LEU A 197 4.84 -8.64 9.78
C LEU A 197 4.94 -7.61 10.91
N TRP A 198 4.53 -7.97 12.13
CA TRP A 198 4.65 -7.14 13.32
C TRP A 198 6.07 -7.13 13.92
N ILE A 199 6.95 -8.08 13.55
CA ILE A 199 8.33 -8.15 14.02
C ILE A 199 9.20 -7.18 13.23
N SER A 200 9.15 -5.91 13.61
CA SER A 200 9.92 -4.85 12.94
C SER A 200 11.37 -4.70 13.43
N ASP A 201 11.81 -5.45 14.44
CA ASP A 201 13.20 -5.48 14.91
C ASP A 201 14.04 -6.37 13.98
N THR A 202 14.83 -5.74 13.12
CA THR A 202 15.66 -6.41 12.10
C THR A 202 16.84 -7.21 12.68
N ARG A 203 17.09 -7.14 13.98
CA ARG A 203 18.10 -7.98 14.67
C ARG A 203 17.58 -9.40 14.93
N ARG A 204 16.27 -9.57 14.91
CA ARG A 204 15.65 -10.87 15.05
C ARG A 204 15.74 -11.64 13.71
N LYS A 205 16.06 -12.93 13.78
CA LYS A 205 16.18 -13.78 12.59
C LYS A 205 14.85 -14.06 11.88
N ASP A 206 13.76 -14.02 12.64
CA ASP A 206 12.38 -14.21 12.19
C ASP A 206 11.76 -12.90 11.64
N SER A 207 12.43 -11.76 11.76
CA SER A 207 11.94 -10.50 11.18
C SER A 207 11.87 -10.59 9.64
N PRO A 208 10.72 -10.23 9.05
CA PRO A 208 10.60 -10.12 7.60
C PRO A 208 11.23 -8.84 7.04
N TYR A 209 11.73 -7.98 7.92
CA TYR A 209 12.36 -6.72 7.53
C TYR A 209 13.88 -6.83 7.53
N LYS A 210 14.51 -6.05 6.64
CA LYS A 210 15.96 -5.84 6.61
C LYS A 210 16.32 -4.38 6.79
N THR A 211 17.56 -4.17 7.20
CA THR A 211 18.16 -2.84 7.38
C THR A 211 19.21 -2.60 6.33
N ALA A 212 19.23 -1.40 5.74
CA ALA A 212 20.29 -0.90 4.90
C ALA A 212 20.86 0.41 5.48
N TYR A 213 22.18 0.47 5.65
CA TYR A 213 22.90 1.68 6.03
C TYR A 213 22.84 2.70 4.89
N PHE A 214 22.82 3.99 5.20
CA PHE A 214 23.05 5.04 4.20
C PHE A 214 23.83 6.22 4.80
N HIS A 215 24.50 6.93 3.92
CA HIS A 215 25.09 8.25 4.19
C HIS A 215 24.26 9.31 3.48
N ASP A 216 24.14 10.51 4.06
CA ASP A 216 23.28 11.60 3.54
C ASP A 216 23.63 12.00 2.10
N SER A 217 24.89 11.84 1.69
CA SER A 217 25.30 12.07 0.29
C SER A 217 24.61 11.17 -0.74
N TYR A 218 23.90 10.13 -0.32
CA TYR A 218 23.12 9.26 -1.20
C TYR A 218 21.66 9.68 -1.32
N LEU A 219 21.22 10.69 -0.55
CA LEU A 219 19.90 11.32 -0.70
C LEU A 219 19.90 12.17 -1.98
N LEU A 220 18.93 11.93 -2.84
CA LEU A 220 18.74 12.70 -4.08
C LEU A 220 17.83 13.91 -3.86
N ASP A 221 16.96 13.83 -2.86
CA ASP A 221 16.06 14.90 -2.50
C ASP A 221 16.62 15.68 -1.30
N HIS A 222 16.33 16.97 -1.27
CA HIS A 222 16.61 17.79 -0.10
C HIS A 222 15.58 17.50 0.99
N LEU A 223 16.05 17.20 2.20
CA LEU A 223 15.24 17.03 3.40
C LEU A 223 15.58 18.14 4.40
N GLU A 224 14.57 18.63 5.10
CA GLU A 224 14.77 19.61 6.14
C GLU A 224 15.44 18.98 7.38
N PRO A 225 16.26 19.73 8.12
CA PRO A 225 16.86 19.23 9.36
C PRO A 225 15.81 18.70 10.34
N GLY A 226 15.98 17.47 10.80
CA GLY A 226 15.03 16.80 11.71
C GLY A 226 13.80 16.20 11.03
N GLU A 227 13.71 16.24 9.70
CA GLU A 227 12.63 15.59 8.94
C GLU A 227 12.74 14.05 9.01
N ILE A 228 13.93 13.53 9.17
CA ILE A 228 14.22 12.11 9.42
C ILE A 228 14.93 11.92 10.77
N PRO A 229 14.70 10.79 11.49
CA PRO A 229 13.95 9.61 11.07
C PRO A 229 12.45 9.82 11.05
N ASN A 230 11.77 9.34 10.00
CA ASN A 230 10.33 9.45 9.86
C ASN A 230 9.77 8.22 9.14
N ARG A 231 8.72 7.62 9.70
CA ARG A 231 8.06 6.44 9.12
C ARG A 231 6.95 6.78 8.12
N ASP A 232 6.58 8.04 8.02
CA ASP A 232 5.56 8.54 7.10
C ASP A 232 6.17 9.02 5.77
N ILE A 233 7.50 9.04 5.68
CA ILE A 233 8.22 9.30 4.43
C ILE A 233 8.68 7.96 3.84
N ILE A 234 8.17 7.66 2.65
CA ILE A 234 8.54 6.47 1.91
C ILE A 234 9.68 6.80 0.94
N PHE A 235 10.78 6.10 1.10
CA PHE A 235 11.95 6.20 0.25
C PHE A 235 12.03 5.02 -0.71
N GLU A 236 12.56 5.26 -1.90
CA GLU A 236 12.93 4.25 -2.89
C GLU A 236 14.44 4.34 -3.12
N PHE A 237 15.16 3.21 -3.03
CA PHE A 237 16.61 3.18 -3.04
C PHE A 237 17.15 1.88 -3.62
N ASP A 238 18.42 1.94 -4.10
CA ASP A 238 19.14 0.80 -4.61
C ASP A 238 19.87 0.08 -3.48
N LEU A 239 19.80 -1.26 -3.46
CA LEU A 239 20.51 -2.09 -2.50
C LEU A 239 21.91 -2.46 -3.00
N HIS A 240 22.91 -2.13 -2.22
CA HIS A 240 24.31 -2.49 -2.45
C HIS A 240 24.84 -3.31 -1.28
N ARG A 241 25.90 -4.08 -1.52
CA ARG A 241 26.69 -4.65 -0.44
C ARG A 241 27.49 -3.54 0.25
N SER A 242 27.45 -3.48 1.56
CA SER A 242 28.28 -2.56 2.32
C SER A 242 29.76 -2.93 2.17
N LEU A 243 30.60 -1.93 1.94
CA LEU A 243 32.07 -2.11 1.90
C LEU A 243 32.69 -2.20 3.30
N ARG A 244 31.94 -1.83 4.34
CA ARG A 244 32.43 -1.76 5.74
C ARG A 244 32.11 -3.00 6.56
N ASN A 245 31.08 -3.74 6.16
CA ASN A 245 30.63 -4.94 6.84
C ASN A 245 29.83 -5.81 5.85
N ASP A 246 29.40 -7.00 6.26
CA ASP A 246 28.56 -7.88 5.42
C ASP A 246 27.10 -7.42 5.29
N GLY A 247 26.78 -6.20 5.66
CA GLY A 247 25.44 -5.63 5.62
C GLY A 247 25.04 -5.07 4.26
N LEU A 248 23.84 -4.48 4.23
CA LEU A 248 23.31 -3.77 3.07
C LEU A 248 23.54 -2.26 3.20
N GLU A 249 23.74 -1.61 2.06
CA GLU A 249 23.85 -0.17 1.91
C GLU A 249 22.83 0.34 0.92
N ALA A 250 22.09 1.39 1.30
CA ALA A 250 21.12 2.06 0.45
C ALA A 250 21.78 3.23 -0.29
N ARG A 251 21.62 3.29 -1.62
CA ARG A 251 22.12 4.37 -2.49
C ARG A 251 21.03 4.90 -3.41
N ASN A 252 21.25 6.04 -4.03
CA ASN A 252 20.32 6.69 -4.95
C ASN A 252 18.92 6.81 -4.33
N ILE A 253 18.88 7.35 -3.12
CA ILE A 253 17.68 7.39 -2.25
C ILE A 253 16.84 8.59 -2.66
N LYS A 254 15.57 8.34 -3.01
CA LYS A 254 14.60 9.40 -3.32
C LYS A 254 13.31 9.21 -2.52
N VAL A 255 12.64 10.30 -2.21
CA VAL A 255 11.29 10.30 -1.64
C VAL A 255 10.29 9.94 -2.75
N VAL A 256 9.40 8.99 -2.49
CA VAL A 256 8.36 8.57 -3.45
C VAL A 256 6.95 8.82 -2.94
N ALA A 257 6.77 8.91 -1.64
CA ALA A 257 5.49 9.27 -1.02
C ALA A 257 5.66 9.87 0.38
N ARG A 258 4.64 10.59 0.82
CA ARG A 258 4.43 11.06 2.20
C ARG A 258 3.01 10.65 2.61
N LEU A 259 2.86 9.98 3.76
CA LEU A 259 1.60 9.40 4.25
C LEU A 259 0.78 10.40 5.07
#